data_0f5f3eb6a19414ad873a4e4e36cf7717
#
_entry.id   0f5f3eb6a19414ad873a4e4e36cf7717
#
_cell.length_a   1.000
_cell.length_b   1.000
_cell.length_c   1.000
_cell.angle_alpha   90.00
_cell.angle_beta   90.00
_cell.angle_gamma   90.00
#
_symmetry.space_group_name_H-M   'P 1'
#
loop_
_entity.id
_entity.type
_entity.pdbx_description
1 polymer ?
#
loop_
_entity_poly.entity_id
_entity_poly.type
_entity_poly.pdbx_seq_one_letter_code
_entity_poly.pdbx_strand_id
1 'polypeptide(L)'
;MKKGLKFFLSLLIIPILILNSCNYQKEIHMIFGKLENGDNVYKYLLKNNTCQVEVITYGGIITSIKVPDLNNNLIDIVLGFNNLDSYLDGHPYFGAVVGRFANRIDNGSFSINNVDYNLALNNNGTSLHGGLKGFDKVNWNVVSYDSINYSYIKLNYLSKHMEEGYPGNLNIYVTYTLNENNELLVDYEAQTDQSTIINLTQHSYFNLSGESSGDILDHELQLNSDAFLPVNEKIIPTGEIKNVDDTPFDFRKRKKIGRDINHENTQLKLGNGYDHCWVLDNYNKQLRKVGELYSNRTSIKMEVFTDLPGIQLYTGNFLDGSLNSKNGKKYINRSGLCLETQFFPNSPNNQSFPSTILKSGMKFGSRTSFKFTTVKK
;
A
#
# COMPACT_ATOMS: atom_id res chain seq x y z
N MET A 1 94.35 18.12 21.13
CA MET A 1 93.68 17.02 20.45
C MET A 1 92.31 16.81 21.11
N LYS A 2 91.23 17.33 20.49
CA LYS A 2 89.87 17.13 20.93
C LYS A 2 89.06 16.46 19.78
N LYS A 3 88.66 15.23 19.92
CA LYS A 3 87.80 14.52 18.96
C LYS A 3 86.40 14.96 19.18
N GLY A 4 85.76 15.52 18.12
CA GLY A 4 84.37 15.83 18.12
C GLY A 4 83.52 14.62 17.70
N LEU A 5 82.58 14.31 18.51
CA LEU A 5 81.58 13.23 18.30
C LEU A 5 80.38 13.85 17.51
N LYS A 6 80.23 13.43 16.26
CA LYS A 6 79.05 13.79 15.46
C LYS A 6 77.88 12.82 15.79
N PHE A 7 76.83 13.38 16.38
CA PHE A 7 75.51 12.65 16.53
C PHE A 7 74.79 12.79 15.20
N PHE A 8 74.52 11.62 14.57
CA PHE A 8 73.53 11.48 13.48
C PHE A 8 72.16 11.24 14.08
N LEU A 9 71.24 12.23 13.93
CA LEU A 9 69.83 12.07 14.25
C LEU A 9 69.15 11.51 13.00
N SER A 10 68.81 10.20 13.03
CA SER A 10 67.98 9.58 11.99
C SER A 10 66.51 9.86 12.31
N LEU A 11 65.89 10.73 11.53
CA LEU A 11 64.42 10.88 11.53
C LEU A 11 63.79 9.63 10.94
N LEU A 12 63.13 8.84 11.77
CA LEU A 12 62.21 7.79 11.34
C LEU A 12 60.90 8.45 10.89
N ILE A 13 60.70 8.54 9.58
CA ILE A 13 59.39 8.90 8.99
C ILE A 13 58.54 7.62 8.99
N ILE A 14 57.59 7.55 9.94
CA ILE A 14 56.56 6.51 9.92
C ILE A 14 55.50 6.97 8.92
N PRO A 15 55.25 6.19 7.83
CA PRO A 15 54.13 6.51 6.94
C PRO A 15 52.84 6.18 7.70
N ILE A 16 52.05 7.22 8.00
CA ILE A 16 50.66 7.04 8.44
C ILE A 16 49.87 6.52 7.23
N LEU A 17 49.68 5.20 7.18
CA LEU A 17 48.71 4.56 6.33
C LEU A 17 47.33 5.00 6.79
N ILE A 18 46.78 6.04 6.15
CA ILE A 18 45.36 6.33 6.24
C ILE A 18 44.62 5.20 5.51
N LEU A 19 44.24 4.21 6.29
CA LEU A 19 43.25 3.22 5.84
C LEU A 19 41.91 3.96 5.66
N ASN A 20 41.69 4.48 4.45
CA ASN A 20 40.34 4.79 3.99
C ASN A 20 39.56 3.47 3.98
N SER A 21 38.95 3.11 5.10
CA SER A 21 37.89 2.10 5.12
C SER A 21 36.71 2.72 4.36
N CYS A 22 36.70 2.53 3.05
CA CYS A 22 35.49 2.65 2.25
C CYS A 22 34.58 1.53 2.78
N ASN A 23 33.74 1.85 3.75
CA ASN A 23 32.62 1.01 4.14
C ASN A 23 31.70 0.94 2.91
N TYR A 24 31.96 -0.03 2.04
CA TYR A 24 30.99 -0.50 1.06
C TYR A 24 29.86 -1.13 1.88
N GLN A 25 28.93 -0.31 2.33
CA GLN A 25 27.68 -0.81 2.88
C GLN A 25 26.93 -1.45 1.71
N LYS A 26 26.87 -2.79 1.75
CA LYS A 26 26.24 -3.62 0.74
C LYS A 26 24.77 -3.22 0.69
N GLU A 27 24.34 -2.63 -0.42
CA GLU A 27 22.91 -2.40 -0.68
C GLU A 27 22.14 -3.69 -0.45
N ILE A 28 21.13 -3.64 0.42
CA ILE A 28 20.36 -4.85 0.77
C ILE A 28 19.21 -4.97 -0.24
N HIS A 29 19.56 -5.32 -1.47
CA HIS A 29 18.61 -5.73 -2.49
C HIS A 29 19.07 -7.04 -3.12
N MET A 30 18.10 -7.81 -3.61
CA MET A 30 18.36 -9.06 -4.29
C MET A 30 17.43 -9.23 -5.50
N ILE A 31 17.84 -10.03 -6.47
CA ILE A 31 16.96 -10.46 -7.55
C ILE A 31 15.87 -11.34 -6.93
N PHE A 32 14.61 -10.93 -7.07
CA PHE A 32 13.43 -11.67 -6.63
C PHE A 32 12.93 -12.63 -7.71
N GLY A 33 13.16 -12.28 -8.98
CA GLY A 33 12.81 -13.08 -10.13
C GLY A 33 13.10 -12.35 -11.43
N LYS A 34 12.68 -12.93 -12.54
CA LYS A 34 12.88 -12.41 -13.89
C LYS A 34 11.58 -12.46 -14.67
N LEU A 35 11.21 -11.38 -15.35
CA LEU A 35 10.06 -11.31 -16.23
C LEU A 35 10.35 -12.00 -17.57
N GLU A 36 9.32 -12.35 -18.33
CA GLU A 36 9.44 -13.00 -19.64
C GLU A 36 10.26 -12.17 -20.65
N ASN A 37 10.18 -10.83 -20.57
CA ASN A 37 10.96 -9.93 -21.42
C ASN A 37 12.44 -9.84 -21.03
N GLY A 38 12.86 -10.55 -20.00
CA GLY A 38 14.22 -10.60 -19.51
C GLY A 38 14.58 -9.59 -18.42
N ASP A 39 13.66 -8.70 -18.03
CA ASP A 39 13.90 -7.71 -16.98
C ASP A 39 13.95 -8.37 -15.60
N ASN A 40 14.89 -7.95 -14.76
CA ASN A 40 14.95 -8.40 -13.37
C ASN A 40 13.91 -7.65 -12.53
N VAL A 41 13.26 -8.41 -11.65
CA VAL A 41 12.49 -7.87 -10.51
C VAL A 41 13.38 -7.93 -9.29
N TYR A 42 13.56 -6.79 -8.63
CA TYR A 42 14.40 -6.68 -7.44
C TYR A 42 13.54 -6.58 -6.18
N LYS A 43 14.05 -7.15 -5.10
CA LYS A 43 13.49 -7.03 -3.75
C LYS A 43 14.39 -6.17 -2.87
N TYR A 44 13.80 -5.21 -2.17
CA TYR A 44 14.43 -4.28 -1.26
C TYR A 44 13.92 -4.46 0.15
N LEU A 45 14.81 -4.35 1.13
CA LEU A 45 14.49 -4.45 2.55
C LEU A 45 14.60 -3.07 3.20
N LEU A 46 13.50 -2.56 3.71
CA LEU A 46 13.46 -1.44 4.64
C LEU A 46 13.45 -1.99 6.06
N LYS A 47 14.24 -1.40 6.95
CA LYS A 47 14.30 -1.84 8.35
C LYS A 47 14.63 -0.68 9.28
N ASN A 48 14.09 -0.75 10.48
CA ASN A 48 14.55 -0.01 11.64
C ASN A 48 14.96 -0.99 12.75
N ASN A 49 15.05 -0.54 13.99
CA ASN A 49 15.48 -1.40 15.11
C ASN A 49 14.51 -2.55 15.44
N THR A 50 13.25 -2.45 15.03
CA THR A 50 12.17 -3.36 15.46
C THR A 50 11.33 -3.91 14.32
N CYS A 51 11.19 -3.20 13.20
CA CYS A 51 10.32 -3.56 12.10
C CYS A 51 11.11 -3.78 10.81
N GLN A 52 10.53 -4.58 9.89
CA GLN A 52 11.07 -4.85 8.56
C GLN A 52 9.95 -4.80 7.54
N VAL A 53 10.23 -4.22 6.36
CA VAL A 53 9.31 -4.17 5.21
C VAL A 53 10.06 -4.61 3.97
N GLU A 54 9.53 -5.59 3.25
CA GLU A 54 10.08 -6.02 1.96
C GLU A 54 9.22 -5.48 0.82
N VAL A 55 9.87 -4.86 -0.17
CA VAL A 55 9.23 -4.29 -1.36
C VAL A 55 9.88 -4.86 -2.61
N ILE A 56 9.07 -5.27 -3.60
CA ILE A 56 9.57 -5.67 -4.92
C ILE A 56 9.23 -4.61 -5.98
N THR A 57 10.07 -4.53 -7.02
CA THR A 57 9.86 -3.57 -8.11
C THR A 57 8.66 -3.90 -8.98
N TYR A 58 8.25 -5.17 -9.13
CA TYR A 58 7.02 -5.54 -9.81
C TYR A 58 5.81 -5.09 -8.99
N GLY A 59 4.94 -4.29 -9.60
CA GLY A 59 3.74 -3.74 -8.97
C GLY A 59 4.01 -2.77 -7.81
N GLY A 60 5.29 -2.44 -7.51
CA GLY A 60 5.64 -1.74 -6.28
C GLY A 60 5.16 -2.47 -5.02
N ILE A 61 5.13 -3.81 -5.08
CA ILE A 61 4.45 -4.66 -4.11
C ILE A 61 5.21 -4.71 -2.79
N ILE A 62 4.49 -4.47 -1.69
CA ILE A 62 4.95 -4.84 -0.34
C ILE A 62 4.67 -6.33 -0.14
N THR A 63 5.73 -7.14 -0.10
CA THR A 63 5.62 -8.60 0.05
C THR A 63 5.61 -9.06 1.50
N SER A 64 6.12 -8.25 2.43
CA SER A 64 6.21 -8.58 3.86
C SER A 64 6.25 -7.31 4.70
N ILE A 65 5.55 -7.32 5.82
CA ILE A 65 5.69 -6.35 6.92
C ILE A 65 5.83 -7.14 8.21
N LYS A 66 7.02 -7.12 8.79
CA LYS A 66 7.32 -7.81 10.05
C LYS A 66 7.37 -6.81 11.19
N VAL A 67 6.53 -7.03 12.19
CA VAL A 67 6.43 -6.21 13.39
C VAL A 67 6.52 -7.08 14.65
N PRO A 68 7.06 -6.57 15.77
CA PRO A 68 7.18 -7.36 17.00
C PRO A 68 5.82 -7.55 17.70
N ASP A 69 5.59 -8.75 18.21
CA ASP A 69 4.54 -9.02 19.20
C ASP A 69 5.00 -8.64 20.63
N LEU A 70 4.18 -8.94 21.66
CA LEU A 70 4.53 -8.69 23.07
C LEU A 70 5.80 -9.41 23.56
N ASN A 71 6.21 -10.49 22.89
CA ASN A 71 7.38 -11.28 23.22
C ASN A 71 8.59 -10.92 22.34
N ASN A 72 8.48 -9.84 21.54
CA ASN A 72 9.45 -9.41 20.53
C ASN A 72 9.66 -10.42 19.38
N ASN A 73 8.75 -11.37 19.16
CA ASN A 73 8.77 -12.19 17.96
C ASN A 73 8.30 -11.37 16.77
N LEU A 74 9.06 -11.39 15.68
CA LEU A 74 8.66 -10.71 14.44
C LEU A 74 7.55 -11.50 13.75
N ILE A 75 6.38 -10.88 13.64
CA ILE A 75 5.19 -11.43 12.99
C ILE A 75 5.04 -10.76 11.63
N ASP A 76 5.01 -11.54 10.55
CA ASP A 76 4.65 -11.03 9.21
C ASP A 76 3.13 -10.85 9.13
N ILE A 77 2.70 -9.61 8.98
CA ILE A 77 1.29 -9.21 9.13
C ILE A 77 0.57 -8.94 7.81
N VAL A 78 1.19 -9.24 6.67
CA VAL A 78 0.57 -9.05 5.35
C VAL A 78 0.61 -10.32 4.51
N LEU A 79 -0.47 -10.59 3.78
CA LEU A 79 -0.54 -11.67 2.81
C LEU A 79 0.36 -11.38 1.60
N GLY A 80 0.87 -12.42 0.97
CA GLY A 80 1.74 -12.33 -0.21
C GLY A 80 2.39 -13.66 -0.54
N PHE A 81 3.43 -13.62 -1.39
CA PHE A 81 4.16 -14.81 -1.85
C PHE A 81 5.67 -14.63 -1.68
N ASN A 82 6.40 -15.76 -1.66
CA ASN A 82 7.86 -15.78 -1.54
C ASN A 82 8.60 -15.77 -2.90
N ASN A 83 7.89 -15.86 -4.01
CA ASN A 83 8.46 -15.94 -5.35
C ASN A 83 7.66 -15.08 -6.35
N LEU A 84 8.31 -14.70 -7.45
CA LEU A 84 7.72 -13.86 -8.48
C LEU A 84 6.61 -14.58 -9.26
N ASP A 85 6.80 -15.87 -9.57
CA ASP A 85 5.86 -16.64 -10.41
C ASP A 85 4.44 -16.60 -9.84
N SER A 86 4.30 -16.75 -8.52
CA SER A 86 2.99 -16.66 -7.86
C SER A 86 2.33 -15.28 -7.99
N TYR A 87 3.11 -14.20 -8.17
CA TYR A 87 2.56 -12.88 -8.49
C TYR A 87 2.20 -12.76 -9.97
N LEU A 88 2.92 -13.42 -10.87
CA LEU A 88 2.66 -13.40 -12.32
C LEU A 88 1.46 -14.28 -12.70
N ASP A 89 1.26 -15.40 -12.02
CA ASP A 89 0.13 -16.33 -12.23
C ASP A 89 -1.25 -15.73 -11.89
N GLY A 90 -1.25 -14.56 -11.25
CA GLY A 90 -2.44 -13.81 -10.86
C GLY A 90 -2.71 -13.88 -9.36
N HIS A 91 -3.00 -12.72 -8.82
CA HIS A 91 -3.30 -12.54 -7.40
C HIS A 91 -4.30 -11.38 -7.21
N PRO A 92 -5.02 -11.32 -6.07
CA PRO A 92 -5.99 -10.26 -5.83
C PRO A 92 -5.29 -8.99 -5.31
N TYR A 93 -4.32 -8.46 -6.06
CA TYR A 93 -3.57 -7.21 -5.78
C TYR A 93 -2.76 -7.23 -4.48
N PHE A 94 -2.35 -8.38 -3.95
CA PHE A 94 -1.59 -8.47 -2.69
C PHE A 94 -0.43 -7.49 -2.62
N GLY A 95 -0.53 -6.49 -1.72
CA GLY A 95 0.51 -5.52 -1.43
C GLY A 95 0.86 -4.55 -2.55
N ALA A 96 0.11 -4.51 -3.65
CA ALA A 96 0.45 -3.74 -4.84
C ALA A 96 0.09 -2.25 -4.73
N VAL A 97 0.80 -1.43 -5.50
CA VAL A 97 0.35 -0.09 -5.88
C VAL A 97 -0.77 -0.23 -6.90
N VAL A 98 -1.93 0.31 -6.58
CA VAL A 98 -3.10 0.29 -7.46
C VAL A 98 -3.31 1.65 -8.13
N GLY A 99 -3.47 1.63 -9.44
CA GLY A 99 -3.68 2.79 -10.32
C GLY A 99 -3.72 2.36 -11.79
N ARG A 100 -3.96 3.31 -12.73
CA ARG A 100 -4.08 4.78 -12.58
C ARG A 100 -5.27 5.23 -11.72
N PHE A 101 -6.38 4.46 -11.73
CA PHE A 101 -7.55 4.75 -10.90
C PHE A 101 -7.88 3.52 -10.03
N ALA A 102 -7.65 3.67 -8.73
CA ALA A 102 -7.99 2.67 -7.72
C ALA A 102 -9.50 2.54 -7.57
N ASN A 103 -9.95 1.30 -7.27
CA ASN A 103 -11.34 0.92 -7.18
C ASN A 103 -12.07 1.02 -8.56
N ARG A 104 -13.39 1.17 -8.58
CA ARG A 104 -14.24 0.97 -9.76
C ARG A 104 -14.64 2.27 -10.45
N ILE A 105 -14.77 2.19 -11.80
CA ILE A 105 -15.44 3.18 -12.65
C ILE A 105 -16.58 2.46 -13.37
N ASP A 106 -17.81 2.95 -13.19
CA ASP A 106 -19.01 2.35 -13.75
C ASP A 106 -18.95 2.36 -15.30
N ASN A 107 -19.37 1.24 -15.90
CA ASN A 107 -19.33 0.98 -17.32
C ASN A 107 -17.97 1.27 -18.00
N GLY A 108 -16.88 1.38 -17.18
CA GLY A 108 -15.53 1.67 -17.67
C GLY A 108 -15.44 2.98 -18.45
N SER A 109 -16.28 3.97 -18.18
CA SER A 109 -16.29 5.23 -18.95
C SER A 109 -16.31 6.45 -18.03
N PHE A 110 -15.69 7.54 -18.51
CA PHE A 110 -15.70 8.84 -17.85
C PHE A 110 -15.45 9.95 -18.87
N SER A 111 -15.81 11.19 -18.52
CA SER A 111 -15.60 12.35 -19.39
C SER A 111 -14.70 13.40 -18.74
N ILE A 112 -13.77 13.97 -19.54
CA ILE A 112 -12.98 15.15 -19.17
C ILE A 112 -13.14 16.19 -20.27
N ASN A 113 -13.57 17.41 -19.93
CA ASN A 113 -13.72 18.53 -20.88
C ASN A 113 -14.57 18.13 -22.10
N ASN A 114 -15.67 17.42 -21.90
CA ASN A 114 -16.60 16.92 -22.93
C ASN A 114 -15.96 15.89 -23.91
N VAL A 115 -14.87 15.28 -23.53
CA VAL A 115 -14.27 14.15 -24.25
C VAL A 115 -14.46 12.88 -23.43
N ASP A 116 -15.08 11.88 -24.05
CA ASP A 116 -15.34 10.59 -23.41
C ASP A 116 -14.14 9.65 -23.57
N TYR A 117 -13.82 8.94 -22.49
CA TYR A 117 -12.77 7.94 -22.44
C TYR A 117 -13.37 6.61 -22.00
N ASN A 118 -12.95 5.53 -22.68
CA ASN A 118 -13.40 4.18 -22.40
C ASN A 118 -12.24 3.33 -21.91
N LEU A 119 -12.45 2.62 -20.81
CA LEU A 119 -11.52 1.73 -20.13
C LEU A 119 -11.93 0.27 -20.33
N ALA A 120 -11.02 -0.64 -20.10
CA ALA A 120 -11.32 -2.06 -20.11
C ALA A 120 -12.35 -2.43 -19.02
N LEU A 121 -13.32 -3.27 -19.37
CA LEU A 121 -14.31 -3.84 -18.44
C LEU A 121 -13.76 -5.16 -17.87
N ASN A 122 -12.95 -5.06 -16.84
CA ASN A 122 -12.25 -6.19 -16.24
C ASN A 122 -12.92 -6.76 -14.98
N ASN A 123 -14.04 -6.17 -14.54
CA ASN A 123 -14.78 -6.64 -13.36
C ASN A 123 -16.28 -6.37 -13.49
N ASN A 124 -17.09 -7.40 -13.74
CA ASN A 124 -18.56 -7.34 -13.75
C ASN A 124 -19.16 -6.10 -14.47
N GLY A 125 -18.65 -5.79 -15.67
CA GLY A 125 -19.11 -4.64 -16.46
C GLY A 125 -18.63 -3.27 -15.95
N THR A 126 -17.62 -3.26 -15.09
CA THR A 126 -16.94 -2.05 -14.61
C THR A 126 -15.44 -2.11 -14.91
N SER A 127 -14.76 -0.98 -14.91
CA SER A 127 -13.31 -0.94 -14.84
C SER A 127 -12.86 -0.95 -13.39
N LEU A 128 -11.93 -1.83 -13.03
CA LEU A 128 -11.41 -2.00 -11.68
C LEU A 128 -9.89 -1.83 -11.68
N HIS A 129 -9.39 -1.09 -10.69
CA HIS A 129 -7.97 -1.00 -10.32
C HIS A 129 -7.01 -0.67 -11.48
N GLY A 130 -7.45 0.21 -12.40
CA GLY A 130 -6.61 0.69 -13.50
C GLY A 130 -6.69 -0.13 -14.78
N GLY A 131 -7.44 -1.25 -14.81
CA GLY A 131 -7.68 -2.02 -16.03
C GLY A 131 -7.05 -3.41 -16.05
N LEU A 132 -6.78 -3.94 -17.24
CA LEU A 132 -6.22 -5.29 -17.43
C LEU A 132 -4.76 -5.37 -16.99
N LYS A 133 -3.98 -4.33 -17.27
CA LYS A 133 -2.58 -4.19 -16.87
C LYS A 133 -2.39 -2.88 -16.12
N GLY A 134 -2.90 -2.83 -14.88
CA GLY A 134 -2.72 -1.69 -14.00
C GLY A 134 -1.31 -1.58 -13.41
N PHE A 135 -1.11 -0.66 -12.48
CA PHE A 135 0.18 -0.39 -11.85
C PHE A 135 0.71 -1.56 -11.01
N ASP A 136 -0.16 -2.47 -10.62
CA ASP A 136 0.11 -3.75 -9.96
C ASP A 136 0.88 -4.74 -10.83
N LYS A 137 0.87 -4.56 -12.16
CA LYS A 137 1.46 -5.50 -13.15
C LYS A 137 2.59 -4.90 -13.98
N VAL A 138 3.18 -3.80 -13.53
CA VAL A 138 4.33 -3.17 -14.19
C VAL A 138 5.58 -3.27 -13.33
N ASN A 139 6.75 -3.33 -13.96
CA ASN A 139 8.02 -3.28 -13.23
C ASN A 139 8.42 -1.81 -13.04
N TRP A 140 8.42 -1.34 -11.80
CA TRP A 140 8.76 0.03 -11.45
C TRP A 140 10.28 0.24 -11.46
N ASN A 141 10.72 1.42 -11.89
CA ASN A 141 12.13 1.80 -11.84
C ASN A 141 12.48 2.30 -10.44
N VAL A 142 13.61 1.88 -9.90
CA VAL A 142 14.15 2.41 -8.65
C VAL A 142 14.85 3.73 -8.92
N VAL A 143 14.39 4.80 -8.28
CA VAL A 143 14.99 6.14 -8.36
C VAL A 143 16.06 6.30 -7.29
N SER A 144 15.76 5.90 -6.08
CA SER A 144 16.68 5.96 -4.94
C SER A 144 16.26 4.96 -3.85
N TYR A 145 17.24 4.53 -3.07
CA TYR A 145 17.07 3.61 -1.97
C TYR A 145 18.12 3.89 -0.89
N ASP A 146 17.70 3.89 0.37
CA ASP A 146 18.57 3.93 1.54
C ASP A 146 17.99 3.03 2.63
N SER A 147 18.78 2.10 3.16
CA SER A 147 18.38 1.22 4.26
C SER A 147 19.17 1.47 5.54
N ILE A 148 19.98 2.54 5.57
CA ILE A 148 20.97 2.78 6.61
C ILE A 148 20.57 3.99 7.44
N ASN A 149 20.33 5.14 6.79
CA ASN A 149 20.07 6.40 7.48
C ASN A 149 18.57 6.70 7.57
N TYR A 150 17.79 6.38 6.52
CA TYR A 150 16.39 6.80 6.41
C TYR A 150 15.42 5.68 6.09
N SER A 151 15.90 4.48 5.76
CA SER A 151 15.12 3.28 5.42
C SER A 151 13.95 3.57 4.49
N TYR A 152 14.24 3.98 3.24
CA TYR A 152 13.24 4.27 2.22
C TYR A 152 13.60 3.69 0.85
N ILE A 153 12.57 3.52 0.01
CA ILE A 153 12.71 3.27 -1.42
C ILE A 153 11.76 4.19 -2.19
N LYS A 154 12.28 4.87 -3.22
CA LYS A 154 11.50 5.66 -4.17
C LYS A 154 11.46 4.95 -5.51
N LEU A 155 10.26 4.62 -5.97
CA LEU A 155 9.99 3.97 -7.24
C LEU A 155 9.32 4.96 -8.20
N ASN A 156 9.53 4.76 -9.52
CA ASN A 156 8.95 5.57 -10.59
C ASN A 156 8.36 4.70 -11.67
N TYR A 157 7.24 5.14 -12.21
CA TYR A 157 6.65 4.60 -13.43
C TYR A 157 6.14 5.74 -14.32
N LEU A 158 6.32 5.60 -15.65
CA LEU A 158 5.72 6.47 -16.65
C LEU A 158 4.57 5.73 -17.34
N SER A 159 3.35 6.02 -16.93
CA SER A 159 2.14 5.54 -17.58
C SER A 159 1.86 6.40 -18.81
N LYS A 160 1.97 5.80 -20.00
CA LYS A 160 1.88 6.50 -21.29
C LYS A 160 0.45 6.97 -21.58
N HIS A 161 0.35 7.98 -22.46
CA HIS A 161 -0.93 8.42 -22.99
C HIS A 161 -1.71 7.23 -23.58
N MET A 162 -3.00 7.11 -23.20
CA MET A 162 -3.91 6.01 -23.57
C MET A 162 -3.53 4.61 -23.09
N GLU A 163 -2.55 4.49 -22.18
CA GLU A 163 -2.36 3.23 -21.47
C GLU A 163 -3.63 2.88 -20.70
N GLU A 164 -4.15 1.65 -20.88
CA GLU A 164 -5.43 1.18 -20.34
C GLU A 164 -6.63 2.14 -20.64
N GLY A 165 -6.51 3.05 -21.61
CA GLY A 165 -7.54 4.02 -22.00
C GLY A 165 -7.47 5.38 -21.29
N TYR A 166 -6.52 5.60 -20.41
CA TYR A 166 -6.38 6.86 -19.68
C TYR A 166 -5.60 7.91 -20.48
N PRO A 167 -6.12 9.18 -20.59
CA PRO A 167 -5.42 10.25 -21.29
C PRO A 167 -4.20 10.77 -20.55
N GLY A 168 -3.24 11.31 -21.30
CA GLY A 168 -2.02 11.96 -20.82
C GLY A 168 -0.93 10.99 -20.40
N ASN A 169 0.32 11.41 -20.62
CA ASN A 169 1.47 10.76 -20.01
C ASN A 169 1.48 11.14 -18.53
N LEU A 170 1.45 10.16 -17.65
CA LEU A 170 1.47 10.35 -16.21
C LEU A 170 2.79 9.82 -15.64
N ASN A 171 3.63 10.72 -15.14
CA ASN A 171 4.85 10.36 -14.43
C ASN A 171 4.56 10.23 -12.94
N ILE A 172 4.69 9.02 -12.39
CA ILE A 172 4.27 8.69 -11.02
C ILE A 172 5.47 8.25 -10.22
N TYR A 173 5.49 8.66 -8.96
CA TYR A 173 6.43 8.17 -7.95
C TYR A 173 5.64 7.61 -6.77
N VAL A 174 6.11 6.50 -6.23
CA VAL A 174 5.75 6.02 -4.90
C VAL A 174 7.00 5.94 -4.03
N THR A 175 6.93 6.47 -2.82
CA THR A 175 8.00 6.37 -1.83
C THR A 175 7.48 5.63 -0.61
N TYR A 176 8.12 4.51 -0.29
CA TYR A 176 7.92 3.81 0.97
C TYR A 176 9.02 4.21 1.94
N THR A 177 8.66 4.67 3.13
CA THR A 177 9.62 5.03 4.18
C THR A 177 9.22 4.34 5.49
N LEU A 178 10.12 3.58 6.08
CA LEU A 178 9.97 3.04 7.42
C LEU A 178 10.79 3.87 8.41
N ASN A 179 10.11 4.65 9.25
CA ASN A 179 10.79 5.52 10.21
C ASN A 179 11.06 4.81 11.57
N GLU A 180 11.82 5.47 12.45
CA GLU A 180 12.19 4.95 13.77
C GLU A 180 11.01 4.80 14.74
N ASN A 181 9.85 5.38 14.43
CA ASN A 181 8.62 5.27 15.23
C ASN A 181 7.76 4.07 14.81
N ASN A 182 8.31 3.10 14.04
CA ASN A 182 7.58 1.97 13.45
C ASN A 182 6.40 2.41 12.58
N GLU A 183 6.59 3.47 11.84
CA GLU A 183 5.59 4.01 10.94
C GLU A 183 6.05 3.81 9.49
N LEU A 184 5.25 3.09 8.72
CA LEU A 184 5.43 2.92 7.29
C LEU A 184 4.64 4.01 6.57
N LEU A 185 5.35 4.97 5.97
CA LEU A 185 4.75 6.00 5.13
C LEU A 185 4.71 5.51 3.68
N VAL A 186 3.62 5.82 3.01
CA VAL A 186 3.40 5.61 1.58
C VAL A 186 3.07 6.96 0.96
N ASP A 187 4.03 7.55 0.25
CA ASP A 187 3.89 8.84 -0.42
C ASP A 187 3.72 8.62 -1.92
N TYR A 188 2.69 9.22 -2.49
CA TYR A 188 2.49 9.29 -3.93
C TYR A 188 2.71 10.70 -4.44
N GLU A 189 3.42 10.82 -5.57
CA GLU A 189 3.59 12.06 -6.32
C GLU A 189 3.32 11.77 -7.80
N ALA A 190 2.59 12.65 -8.49
CA ALA A 190 2.41 12.49 -9.93
C ALA A 190 2.27 13.83 -10.67
N GLN A 191 2.65 13.82 -11.95
CA GLN A 191 2.42 14.92 -12.90
C GLN A 191 2.00 14.36 -14.26
N THR A 192 1.18 15.13 -14.98
CA THR A 192 0.70 14.78 -16.32
C THR A 192 0.89 15.93 -17.29
N ASP A 193 1.10 15.59 -18.57
CA ASP A 193 1.14 16.54 -19.68
C ASP A 193 -0.24 16.87 -20.26
N GLN A 194 -1.27 16.07 -19.95
CA GLN A 194 -2.66 16.27 -20.34
C GLN A 194 -3.58 15.97 -19.16
N SER A 195 -4.73 16.65 -19.06
CA SER A 195 -5.70 16.36 -18.00
C SER A 195 -6.13 14.90 -18.02
N THR A 196 -6.09 14.26 -16.85
CA THR A 196 -6.42 12.85 -16.62
C THR A 196 -7.14 12.69 -15.30
N ILE A 197 -7.59 11.48 -14.99
CA ILE A 197 -8.05 11.11 -13.65
C ILE A 197 -6.96 10.34 -12.93
N ILE A 198 -6.88 10.51 -11.61
CA ILE A 198 -5.93 9.80 -10.76
C ILE A 198 -6.54 9.45 -9.40
N ASN A 199 -6.39 8.22 -8.99
CA ASN A 199 -6.71 7.72 -7.66
C ASN A 199 -5.75 6.58 -7.37
N LEU A 200 -4.87 6.74 -6.39
CA LEU A 200 -3.84 5.74 -6.05
C LEU A 200 -4.08 5.20 -4.66
N THR A 201 -3.83 3.91 -4.49
CA THR A 201 -3.88 3.27 -3.18
C THR A 201 -2.84 2.16 -3.05
N GLN A 202 -2.58 1.74 -1.81
CA GLN A 202 -1.74 0.61 -1.46
C GLN A 202 -2.63 -0.54 -0.97
N HIS A 203 -2.54 -1.71 -1.63
CA HIS A 203 -3.51 -2.80 -1.47
C HIS A 203 -2.96 -3.95 -0.61
N SER A 204 -2.33 -3.64 0.53
CA SER A 204 -1.91 -4.67 1.48
C SER A 204 -3.09 -5.33 2.16
N TYR A 205 -3.06 -6.67 2.20
CA TYR A 205 -4.00 -7.48 2.97
C TYR A 205 -3.39 -7.75 4.34
N PHE A 206 -3.89 -7.07 5.35
CA PHE A 206 -3.40 -7.18 6.72
C PHE A 206 -4.04 -8.35 7.46
N ASN A 207 -3.21 -9.09 8.21
CA ASN A 207 -3.64 -9.98 9.27
C ASN A 207 -2.67 -9.82 10.44
N LEU A 208 -3.02 -9.00 11.41
CA LEU A 208 -2.15 -8.69 12.56
C LEU A 208 -1.89 -9.89 13.49
N SER A 209 -2.59 -11.01 13.27
CA SER A 209 -2.32 -12.27 13.96
C SER A 209 -1.25 -13.11 13.27
N GLY A 210 -0.77 -12.65 12.11
CA GLY A 210 0.19 -13.33 11.23
C GLY A 210 -0.43 -13.76 9.91
N GLU A 211 0.31 -13.67 8.82
CA GLU A 211 -0.14 -13.84 7.43
C GLU A 211 -0.78 -15.21 7.13
N SER A 212 -0.48 -16.24 7.91
CA SER A 212 -1.01 -17.60 7.78
C SER A 212 -1.76 -18.08 9.04
N SER A 213 -2.26 -17.14 9.87
CA SER A 213 -2.88 -17.44 11.16
C SER A 213 -4.38 -17.82 11.08
N GLY A 214 -4.98 -17.80 9.89
CA GLY A 214 -6.40 -18.01 9.66
C GLY A 214 -7.12 -16.69 9.30
N ASP A 215 -8.38 -16.55 9.70
CA ASP A 215 -9.20 -15.39 9.38
C ASP A 215 -8.94 -14.17 10.28
N ILE A 216 -9.54 -13.02 9.87
CA ILE A 216 -9.41 -11.72 10.56
C ILE A 216 -10.66 -11.37 11.39
N LEU A 217 -11.57 -12.29 11.62
CA LEU A 217 -12.85 -11.98 12.23
C LEU A 217 -12.75 -11.52 13.69
N ASP A 218 -11.71 -11.96 14.39
CA ASP A 218 -11.41 -11.52 15.76
C ASP A 218 -10.63 -10.21 15.87
N HIS A 219 -10.18 -9.65 14.73
CA HIS A 219 -9.56 -8.32 14.73
C HIS A 219 -10.59 -7.26 15.10
N GLU A 220 -10.16 -6.29 15.90
CA GLU A 220 -10.98 -5.17 16.30
C GLU A 220 -10.62 -3.95 15.47
N LEU A 221 -11.61 -3.37 14.79
CA LEU A 221 -11.48 -2.19 13.94
C LEU A 221 -12.19 -1.00 14.58
N GLN A 222 -11.57 0.18 14.46
CA GLN A 222 -12.19 1.48 14.68
C GLN A 222 -11.90 2.38 13.48
N LEU A 223 -12.92 3.12 13.01
CA LEU A 223 -12.81 4.13 11.95
C LEU A 223 -13.39 5.45 12.42
N ASN A 224 -12.71 6.56 12.13
CA ASN A 224 -13.18 7.90 12.36
C ASN A 224 -14.03 8.33 11.15
N SER A 225 -15.26 7.86 11.13
CA SER A 225 -16.18 8.07 10.00
C SER A 225 -17.63 7.93 10.45
N ASP A 226 -18.42 8.97 10.21
CA ASP A 226 -19.86 9.00 10.48
C ASP A 226 -20.69 8.46 9.30
N ALA A 227 -20.07 8.20 8.14
CA ALA A 227 -20.79 7.79 6.95
C ALA A 227 -19.99 6.82 6.05
N PHE A 228 -20.70 6.09 5.22
CA PHE A 228 -20.14 5.23 4.18
C PHE A 228 -20.88 5.44 2.86
N LEU A 229 -20.32 4.92 1.76
CA LEU A 229 -20.91 4.95 0.45
C LEU A 229 -21.66 3.63 0.19
N PRO A 230 -23.01 3.62 0.14
CA PRO A 230 -23.77 2.46 -0.28
C PRO A 230 -23.47 2.12 -1.74
N VAL A 231 -23.48 0.82 -2.06
CA VAL A 231 -23.20 0.32 -3.41
C VAL A 231 -24.40 -0.35 -4.05
N ASN A 232 -24.40 -0.42 -5.37
CA ASN A 232 -25.32 -1.21 -6.16
C ASN A 232 -24.81 -2.64 -6.40
N GLU A 233 -25.50 -3.45 -7.21
CA GLU A 233 -25.15 -4.84 -7.54
C GLU A 233 -23.79 -5.01 -8.25
N LYS A 234 -23.25 -3.94 -8.84
CA LYS A 234 -21.92 -3.91 -9.45
C LYS A 234 -20.83 -3.43 -8.48
N ILE A 235 -21.19 -3.23 -7.19
CA ILE A 235 -20.31 -2.64 -6.17
C ILE A 235 -19.84 -1.22 -6.55
N ILE A 236 -20.69 -0.48 -7.25
CA ILE A 236 -20.48 0.94 -7.58
C ILE A 236 -21.25 1.78 -6.58
N PRO A 237 -20.65 2.83 -5.98
CA PRO A 237 -21.37 3.76 -5.11
C PRO A 237 -22.59 4.36 -5.80
N THR A 238 -23.72 4.37 -5.08
CA THR A 238 -24.99 4.92 -5.58
C THR A 238 -25.00 6.45 -5.72
N GLY A 239 -23.99 7.11 -5.13
CA GLY A 239 -23.91 8.57 -4.99
C GLY A 239 -24.43 9.08 -3.64
N GLU A 240 -25.12 8.22 -2.88
CA GLU A 240 -25.55 8.51 -1.50
C GLU A 240 -24.34 8.51 -0.55
N ILE A 241 -24.32 9.42 0.41
CA ILE A 241 -23.45 9.39 1.59
C ILE A 241 -24.37 9.03 2.76
N LYS A 242 -24.27 7.79 3.25
CA LYS A 242 -25.19 7.24 4.24
C LYS A 242 -24.54 7.20 5.62
N ASN A 243 -25.26 7.71 6.62
CA ASN A 243 -24.84 7.64 8.02
C ASN A 243 -24.71 6.19 8.49
N VAL A 244 -23.71 5.90 9.34
CA VAL A 244 -23.44 4.57 9.89
C VAL A 244 -24.32 4.20 11.07
N ASP A 245 -25.07 5.15 11.66
CA ASP A 245 -25.90 4.95 12.84
C ASP A 245 -26.85 3.75 12.65
N ASP A 246 -26.93 2.89 13.67
CA ASP A 246 -27.79 1.70 13.73
C ASP A 246 -27.56 0.73 12.55
N THR A 247 -26.35 0.75 11.96
CA THR A 247 -25.98 -0.16 10.88
C THR A 247 -24.79 -1.05 11.26
N PRO A 248 -24.57 -2.17 10.56
CA PRO A 248 -23.36 -2.98 10.73
C PRO A 248 -22.07 -2.23 10.34
N PHE A 249 -22.17 -1.09 9.65
CA PHE A 249 -21.07 -0.25 9.19
C PHE A 249 -20.54 0.73 10.27
N ASP A 250 -21.17 0.82 11.45
CA ASP A 250 -20.70 1.68 12.55
C ASP A 250 -19.46 1.08 13.21
N PHE A 251 -18.28 1.61 12.83
CA PHE A 251 -16.98 1.33 13.43
C PHE A 251 -16.42 2.51 14.23
N ARG A 252 -17.22 3.52 14.57
CA ARG A 252 -16.78 4.65 15.39
C ARG A 252 -16.28 4.22 16.77
N LYS A 253 -16.82 3.13 17.29
CA LYS A 253 -16.30 2.45 18.49
C LYS A 253 -15.67 1.14 18.05
N ARG A 254 -14.51 0.85 18.65
CA ARG A 254 -13.78 -0.41 18.38
C ARG A 254 -14.68 -1.61 18.55
N LYS A 255 -14.79 -2.44 17.52
CA LYS A 255 -15.55 -3.68 17.53
C LYS A 255 -14.86 -4.75 16.68
N LYS A 256 -15.13 -6.04 17.00
CA LYS A 256 -14.69 -7.15 16.17
C LYS A 256 -15.33 -7.07 14.78
N ILE A 257 -14.52 -7.32 13.74
CA ILE A 257 -15.01 -7.37 12.35
C ILE A 257 -16.06 -8.46 12.19
N GLY A 258 -15.84 -9.64 12.80
CA GLY A 258 -16.77 -10.76 12.76
C GLY A 258 -18.11 -10.54 13.46
N ARG A 259 -18.25 -9.48 14.29
CA ARG A 259 -19.47 -9.24 15.05
C ARG A 259 -20.71 -9.08 14.15
N ASP A 260 -20.56 -8.28 13.09
CA ASP A 260 -21.69 -7.88 12.26
C ASP A 260 -21.53 -8.29 10.78
N ILE A 261 -20.41 -8.91 10.37
CA ILE A 261 -20.09 -9.18 8.96
C ILE A 261 -21.11 -10.11 8.27
N ASN A 262 -21.79 -10.95 9.03
CA ASN A 262 -22.84 -11.87 8.55
C ASN A 262 -24.25 -11.37 8.89
N HIS A 263 -24.42 -10.10 9.27
CA HIS A 263 -25.72 -9.51 9.55
C HIS A 263 -26.59 -9.50 8.30
N GLU A 264 -27.92 -9.70 8.47
CA GLU A 264 -28.91 -9.63 7.39
C GLU A 264 -29.08 -8.17 6.91
N ASN A 265 -28.09 -7.70 6.16
CA ASN A 265 -28.03 -6.35 5.60
C ASN A 265 -27.76 -6.42 4.10
N THR A 266 -28.52 -5.70 3.28
CA THR A 266 -28.40 -5.73 1.81
C THR A 266 -26.99 -5.34 1.34
N GLN A 267 -26.37 -4.35 1.96
CA GLN A 267 -25.03 -3.91 1.57
C GLN A 267 -23.96 -4.98 1.86
N LEU A 268 -24.04 -5.65 3.01
CA LEU A 268 -23.15 -6.78 3.33
C LEU A 268 -23.35 -7.96 2.38
N LYS A 269 -24.60 -8.22 1.94
CA LYS A 269 -24.89 -9.26 0.93
C LYS A 269 -24.26 -8.91 -0.42
N LEU A 270 -24.36 -7.66 -0.87
CA LEU A 270 -23.74 -7.19 -2.11
C LEU A 270 -22.22 -7.35 -2.09
N GLY A 271 -21.56 -6.97 -0.99
CA GLY A 271 -20.10 -7.08 -0.82
C GLY A 271 -19.60 -8.48 -0.44
N ASN A 272 -20.51 -9.45 -0.19
CA ASN A 272 -20.18 -10.73 0.41
C ASN A 272 -19.42 -10.59 1.75
N GLY A 273 -19.71 -9.50 2.50
CA GLY A 273 -19.04 -8.99 3.66
C GLY A 273 -18.78 -7.50 3.51
N TYR A 274 -17.73 -6.98 4.13
CA TYR A 274 -17.34 -5.60 3.90
C TYR A 274 -16.50 -5.48 2.61
N ASP A 275 -16.97 -4.66 1.68
CA ASP A 275 -16.27 -4.17 0.48
C ASP A 275 -16.85 -2.79 0.13
N HIS A 276 -16.63 -1.83 1.06
CA HIS A 276 -17.25 -0.51 1.00
C HIS A 276 -16.26 0.59 1.35
N CYS A 277 -16.55 1.81 0.88
CA CYS A 277 -15.76 2.99 1.19
C CYS A 277 -16.43 3.80 2.30
N TRP A 278 -15.71 4.05 3.38
CA TRP A 278 -16.10 4.99 4.45
C TRP A 278 -15.66 6.41 4.09
N VAL A 279 -16.53 7.37 4.36
CA VAL A 279 -16.27 8.81 4.20
C VAL A 279 -15.58 9.29 5.47
N LEU A 280 -14.30 9.61 5.35
CA LEU A 280 -13.45 9.95 6.50
C LEU A 280 -13.76 11.35 7.03
N ASP A 281 -13.94 11.46 8.33
CA ASP A 281 -14.23 12.72 9.01
C ASP A 281 -13.07 13.72 8.86
N ASN A 282 -13.41 15.01 8.96
CA ASN A 282 -12.47 16.13 8.98
C ASN A 282 -11.52 16.17 7.77
N TYR A 283 -12.00 15.77 6.59
CA TYR A 283 -11.21 15.85 5.36
C TYR A 283 -10.87 17.30 5.02
N ASN A 284 -9.58 17.63 5.09
CA ASN A 284 -9.02 18.95 4.78
C ASN A 284 -7.69 18.88 4.01
N LYS A 285 -7.38 17.73 3.41
CA LYS A 285 -6.12 17.42 2.72
C LYS A 285 -4.88 17.47 3.64
N GLN A 286 -5.07 17.28 4.94
CA GLN A 286 -3.97 17.16 5.90
C GLN A 286 -3.93 15.73 6.44
N LEU A 287 -2.72 15.26 6.73
CA LEU A 287 -2.50 13.96 7.35
C LEU A 287 -3.17 13.92 8.72
N ARG A 288 -4.08 12.96 8.93
CA ARG A 288 -4.80 12.78 10.19
C ARG A 288 -5.03 11.31 10.49
N LYS A 289 -5.14 10.96 11.76
CA LYS A 289 -5.55 9.61 12.16
C LYS A 289 -7.00 9.37 11.71
N VAL A 290 -7.22 8.27 10.99
CA VAL A 290 -8.52 7.90 10.43
C VAL A 290 -9.06 6.57 10.93
N GLY A 291 -8.23 5.77 11.57
CA GLY A 291 -8.67 4.50 12.15
C GLY A 291 -7.55 3.74 12.83
N GLU A 292 -7.91 2.61 13.40
CA GLU A 292 -6.97 1.65 13.97
C GLU A 292 -7.51 0.23 13.88
N LEU A 293 -6.59 -0.72 13.68
CA LEU A 293 -6.82 -2.16 13.68
C LEU A 293 -6.02 -2.79 14.82
N TYR A 294 -6.63 -3.74 15.53
CA TYR A 294 -6.00 -4.41 16.66
C TYR A 294 -6.22 -5.92 16.62
N SER A 295 -5.19 -6.69 16.92
CA SER A 295 -5.28 -8.13 17.14
C SER A 295 -5.12 -8.48 18.61
N ASN A 296 -6.14 -9.09 19.18
CA ASN A 296 -6.08 -9.61 20.56
C ASN A 296 -5.06 -10.75 20.71
N ARG A 297 -4.73 -11.45 19.64
CA ARG A 297 -3.87 -12.65 19.63
C ARG A 297 -2.39 -12.28 19.77
N THR A 298 -1.94 -11.23 19.10
CA THR A 298 -0.54 -10.77 19.09
C THR A 298 -0.34 -9.50 19.90
N SER A 299 -1.44 -8.82 20.27
CA SER A 299 -1.44 -7.47 20.85
C SER A 299 -0.86 -6.40 19.93
N ILE A 300 -0.71 -6.69 18.63
CA ILE A 300 -0.29 -5.72 17.63
C ILE A 300 -1.46 -4.81 17.32
N LYS A 301 -1.17 -3.51 17.31
CA LYS A 301 -2.07 -2.43 16.89
C LYS A 301 -1.45 -1.71 15.69
N MET A 302 -2.26 -1.46 14.67
CA MET A 302 -1.94 -0.63 13.53
C MET A 302 -2.85 0.60 13.53
N GLU A 303 -2.28 1.79 13.56
CA GLU A 303 -2.99 3.05 13.38
C GLU A 303 -2.82 3.51 11.93
N VAL A 304 -3.91 3.98 11.32
CA VAL A 304 -3.94 4.46 9.94
C VAL A 304 -4.11 5.97 9.92
N PHE A 305 -3.25 6.65 9.17
CA PHE A 305 -3.30 8.08 8.93
C PHE A 305 -3.36 8.33 7.43
N THR A 306 -4.12 9.34 7.00
CA THR A 306 -4.14 9.76 5.59
C THR A 306 -4.60 11.20 5.42
N ASP A 307 -4.21 11.79 4.29
CA ASP A 307 -4.72 13.08 3.81
C ASP A 307 -5.85 12.92 2.78
N LEU A 308 -6.28 11.67 2.50
CA LEU A 308 -7.33 11.33 1.54
C LEU A 308 -8.75 11.34 2.17
N PRO A 309 -9.81 11.48 1.34
CA PRO A 309 -11.19 11.63 1.82
C PRO A 309 -11.87 10.33 2.23
N GLY A 310 -11.39 9.18 1.78
CA GLY A 310 -12.05 7.89 1.98
C GLY A 310 -11.10 6.77 2.33
N ILE A 311 -11.67 5.71 2.89
CA ILE A 311 -10.98 4.44 3.14
C ILE A 311 -11.90 3.27 2.76
N GLN A 312 -11.42 2.41 1.88
CA GLN A 312 -12.08 1.14 1.58
C GLN A 312 -11.70 0.11 2.65
N LEU A 313 -12.70 -0.52 3.24
CA LEU A 313 -12.53 -1.75 4.00
C LEU A 313 -12.98 -2.92 3.13
N TYR A 314 -12.03 -3.78 2.76
CA TYR A 314 -12.29 -5.04 2.09
C TYR A 314 -11.82 -6.20 2.97
N THR A 315 -12.70 -7.16 3.25
CA THR A 315 -12.44 -8.22 4.24
C THR A 315 -12.01 -9.55 3.63
N GLY A 316 -11.36 -9.53 2.45
CA GLY A 316 -10.83 -10.74 1.81
C GLY A 316 -11.92 -11.75 1.42
N ASN A 317 -13.10 -11.26 1.04
CA ASN A 317 -14.31 -12.03 0.86
C ASN A 317 -14.22 -13.06 -0.27
N PHE A 318 -13.32 -12.87 -1.24
CA PHE A 318 -13.17 -13.73 -2.43
C PHE A 318 -11.92 -14.62 -2.37
N LEU A 319 -11.22 -14.68 -1.24
CA LEU A 319 -10.16 -15.66 -1.02
C LEU A 319 -10.79 -17.04 -0.80
N ASP A 320 -10.49 -17.98 -1.70
CA ASP A 320 -11.21 -19.26 -1.80
C ASP A 320 -10.36 -20.49 -1.41
N GLY A 321 -9.12 -20.27 -0.97
CA GLY A 321 -8.19 -21.35 -0.65
C GLY A 321 -7.39 -21.87 -1.84
N SER A 322 -7.51 -21.29 -3.04
CA SER A 322 -6.69 -21.65 -4.21
C SER A 322 -5.23 -21.20 -4.02
N LEU A 323 -5.01 -20.02 -3.43
CA LEU A 323 -3.68 -19.44 -3.23
C LEU A 323 -2.99 -19.99 -2.00
N ASN A 324 -1.67 -20.27 -2.12
CA ASN A 324 -0.82 -20.70 -1.02
C ASN A 324 -0.18 -19.48 -0.34
N SER A 325 -0.16 -19.48 1.00
CA SER A 325 0.57 -18.51 1.81
C SER A 325 2.09 -18.71 1.72
N LYS A 326 2.85 -17.75 2.24
CA LYS A 326 4.31 -17.82 2.35
C LYS A 326 4.80 -19.06 3.14
N ASN A 327 3.97 -19.60 4.03
CA ASN A 327 4.22 -20.79 4.82
C ASN A 327 3.54 -22.06 4.29
N GLY A 328 3.03 -22.05 3.06
CA GLY A 328 2.40 -23.18 2.39
C GLY A 328 0.97 -23.51 2.85
N LYS A 329 0.39 -22.75 3.80
CA LYS A 329 -1.03 -22.85 4.13
C LYS A 329 -1.88 -22.19 3.05
N LYS A 330 -3.19 -22.43 3.07
CA LYS A 330 -4.13 -21.79 2.13
C LYS A 330 -4.61 -20.44 2.63
N TYR A 331 -4.71 -19.45 1.72
CA TYR A 331 -5.43 -18.22 1.98
C TYR A 331 -6.92 -18.46 1.75
N ILE A 332 -7.63 -18.77 2.82
CA ILE A 332 -9.07 -19.01 2.81
C ILE A 332 -9.84 -17.69 2.90
N ASN A 333 -11.17 -17.77 2.75
CA ASN A 333 -12.08 -16.63 2.94
C ASN A 333 -11.72 -15.86 4.22
N ARG A 334 -11.55 -14.53 4.08
CA ARG A 334 -11.26 -13.63 5.19
C ARG A 334 -9.88 -13.84 5.87
N SER A 335 -8.90 -14.40 5.15
CA SER A 335 -7.53 -14.55 5.69
C SER A 335 -6.80 -13.23 5.89
N GLY A 336 -7.27 -12.14 5.27
CA GLY A 336 -6.71 -10.79 5.40
C GLY A 336 -7.77 -9.75 5.10
N LEU A 337 -7.50 -8.50 5.51
CA LEU A 337 -8.33 -7.34 5.20
C LEU A 337 -7.49 -6.21 4.60
N CYS A 338 -8.10 -5.39 3.74
CA CYS A 338 -7.48 -4.20 3.19
C CYS A 338 -8.07 -2.94 3.83
N LEU A 339 -7.23 -1.96 4.09
CA LEU A 339 -7.58 -0.61 4.49
C LEU A 339 -6.97 0.34 3.46
N GLU A 340 -7.69 0.55 2.35
CA GLU A 340 -7.21 1.28 1.18
C GLU A 340 -7.67 2.73 1.27
N THR A 341 -6.76 3.61 1.66
CA THR A 341 -7.01 5.04 1.65
C THR A 341 -7.02 5.54 0.21
N GLN A 342 -8.07 6.27 -0.17
CA GLN A 342 -8.32 6.63 -1.57
C GLN A 342 -9.31 7.80 -1.71
N PHE A 343 -9.46 8.32 -2.93
CA PHE A 343 -10.66 9.02 -3.33
C PHE A 343 -11.82 8.03 -3.48
N PHE A 344 -13.05 8.56 -3.50
CA PHE A 344 -14.23 7.70 -3.57
C PHE A 344 -14.28 6.95 -4.90
N PRO A 345 -14.72 5.67 -4.90
CA PRO A 345 -14.92 4.93 -6.14
C PRO A 345 -15.91 5.65 -7.06
N ASN A 346 -15.71 5.55 -8.37
CA ASN A 346 -16.53 6.18 -9.40
C ASN A 346 -16.63 7.73 -9.32
N SER A 347 -15.69 8.39 -8.62
CA SER A 347 -15.66 9.87 -8.51
C SER A 347 -15.70 10.60 -9.84
N PRO A 348 -15.09 10.14 -10.94
CA PRO A 348 -15.17 10.83 -12.23
C PRO A 348 -16.60 11.00 -12.74
N ASN A 349 -17.50 10.10 -12.36
CA ASN A 349 -18.91 10.06 -12.78
C ASN A 349 -19.88 10.65 -11.74
N ASN A 350 -19.36 11.17 -10.61
CA ASN A 350 -20.19 11.74 -9.57
C ASN A 350 -19.68 13.12 -9.14
N GLN A 351 -20.40 14.17 -9.55
CA GLN A 351 -20.02 15.56 -9.28
C GLN A 351 -20.07 15.95 -7.80
N SER A 352 -20.81 15.19 -6.96
CA SER A 352 -20.86 15.45 -5.52
C SER A 352 -19.65 14.91 -4.77
N PHE A 353 -18.84 14.06 -5.42
CA PHE A 353 -17.65 13.47 -4.83
C PHE A 353 -16.42 14.37 -5.03
N PRO A 354 -15.40 14.26 -4.16
CA PRO A 354 -14.14 14.95 -4.36
C PRO A 354 -13.54 14.62 -5.73
N SER A 355 -13.16 15.68 -6.48
CA SER A 355 -12.63 15.54 -7.85
C SER A 355 -11.32 14.77 -7.87
N THR A 356 -11.19 13.84 -8.80
CA THR A 356 -9.98 13.06 -9.11
C THR A 356 -9.28 13.54 -10.38
N ILE A 357 -9.70 14.67 -10.95
CA ILE A 357 -9.09 15.23 -12.17
C ILE A 357 -7.76 15.89 -11.81
N LEU A 358 -6.67 15.38 -12.40
CA LEU A 358 -5.37 16.02 -12.41
C LEU A 358 -5.21 16.80 -13.72
N LYS A 359 -5.18 18.13 -13.63
CA LYS A 359 -5.00 19.01 -14.80
C LYS A 359 -3.54 18.99 -15.25
N SER A 360 -3.32 19.19 -16.57
CA SER A 360 -1.97 19.35 -17.15
C SER A 360 -1.14 20.35 -16.36
N GLY A 361 0.10 20.02 -16.08
CA GLY A 361 1.07 20.84 -15.32
C GLY A 361 0.85 20.91 -13.82
N MET A 362 -0.28 20.42 -13.30
CA MET A 362 -0.50 20.35 -11.86
C MET A 362 0.18 19.13 -11.25
N LYS A 363 0.52 19.23 -9.96
CA LYS A 363 1.06 18.12 -9.17
C LYS A 363 -0.06 17.45 -8.37
N PHE A 364 -0.07 16.14 -8.39
CA PHE A 364 -0.80 15.31 -7.43
C PHE A 364 0.15 14.91 -6.31
N GLY A 365 -0.35 14.86 -5.09
CA GLY A 365 0.35 14.30 -3.94
C GLY A 365 -0.66 13.75 -2.95
N SER A 366 -0.35 12.60 -2.36
CA SER A 366 -1.09 12.03 -1.23
C SER A 366 -0.16 11.24 -0.33
N ARG A 367 -0.54 11.16 0.95
CA ARG A 367 0.19 10.41 1.96
C ARG A 367 -0.74 9.53 2.76
N THR A 368 -0.30 8.28 2.96
CA THR A 368 -0.86 7.36 3.93
C THR A 368 0.24 6.86 4.84
N SER A 369 -0.08 6.61 6.09
CA SER A 369 0.86 6.01 7.03
C SER A 369 0.19 4.94 7.87
N PHE A 370 0.95 3.86 8.10
CA PHE A 370 0.59 2.74 8.96
C PHE A 370 1.58 2.70 10.12
N LYS A 371 1.13 3.01 11.33
CA LYS A 371 1.96 3.01 12.53
C LYS A 371 1.70 1.79 13.37
N PHE A 372 2.74 1.02 13.65
CA PHE A 372 2.67 -0.24 14.38
C PHE A 372 3.13 -0.07 15.83
N THR A 373 2.33 -0.57 16.76
CA THR A 373 2.64 -0.60 18.19
C THR A 373 2.17 -1.91 18.79
N THR A 374 2.74 -2.29 19.93
CA THR A 374 2.30 -3.43 20.72
C THR A 374 1.70 -2.90 22.02
N VAL A 375 0.49 -3.31 22.35
CA VAL A 375 -0.28 -2.78 23.48
C VAL A 375 -0.52 -3.89 24.49
N LYS A 376 0.01 -3.74 25.72
CA LYS A 376 -0.39 -4.59 26.84
C LYS A 376 -1.83 -4.22 27.23
N LYS A 377 -2.70 -5.22 27.36
CA LYS A 377 -4.03 -5.04 27.95
C LYS A 377 -3.94 -4.77 29.43
#